data_9c46dc112c937397150e216530b11608
#
_entry.id   9c46dc112c937397150e216530b11608
#
_cell.length_a   1.000
_cell.length_b   1.000
_cell.length_c   1.000
_cell.angle_alpha   90.00
_cell.angle_beta   90.00
_cell.angle_gamma   90.00
#
_symmetry.space_group_name_H-M   'P 1'
#
loop_
_entity.id
_entity.type
_entity.pdbx_description
1 polymer ?
#
loop_
_entity_poly.entity_id
_entity_poly.type
_entity_poly.pdbx_seq_one_letter_code
_entity_poly.pdbx_strand_id
1 'polypeptide(L)'
;MLARMTWIALGTLLMLIAGCAALTQKREREAQRAYPPVGRLIDVDGTRVHAWVRGSGPDLVLIHGAGGNLRDFTYQLTGRLTERYRVIAFDRPGLGWTGRLPGYGGPGGAQGESPQEQAALLQAAADRLGVRNPIVLGHSYGGAVALAWGLSRPDDTAALVLLAPVSNPWPGDLGFFYDVTGSALGGAVVVPAITALASKAQIESALEGVFAPQPAPAGYANHIGPGLTLRRAALRANGQQVRTLRPHIVEMSQRYRDALTMPVEILHGAADATVGLSIHSEVLVDQLRDARLTRLDGVGHMPHHADPAASVAAIDRAAARAGLR
;
A
#
# COMPACT_ATOMS: atom_id res chain seq x y z
N MET A 1 -18.28 2.21 51.34
CA MET A 1 -19.04 2.36 50.08
C MET A 1 -18.08 2.66 48.88
N LEU A 2 -17.22 3.67 48.97
CA LEU A 2 -16.24 4.02 47.89
C LEU A 2 -15.38 2.83 47.45
N ALA A 3 -14.71 2.13 48.37
CA ALA A 3 -13.84 0.99 48.02
C ALA A 3 -14.57 -0.12 47.23
N ARG A 4 -15.82 -0.45 47.57
CA ARG A 4 -16.62 -1.41 46.81
C ARG A 4 -16.96 -0.90 45.41
N MET A 5 -17.29 0.37 45.25
CA MET A 5 -17.53 0.99 43.93
C MET A 5 -16.28 0.97 43.04
N THR A 6 -15.11 1.22 43.65
CA THR A 6 -13.83 1.17 42.93
C THR A 6 -13.52 -0.23 42.41
N TRP A 7 -13.72 -1.29 43.23
CA TRP A 7 -13.51 -2.67 42.82
C TRP A 7 -14.52 -3.14 41.75
N ILE A 8 -15.79 -2.70 41.82
CA ILE A 8 -16.76 -2.98 40.78
C ILE A 8 -16.37 -2.30 39.48
N ALA A 9 -16.00 -1.02 39.51
CA ALA A 9 -15.56 -0.28 38.30
C ALA A 9 -14.31 -0.91 37.66
N LEU A 10 -13.32 -1.29 38.47
CA LEU A 10 -12.13 -1.97 37.98
C LEU A 10 -12.45 -3.34 37.37
N GLY A 11 -13.31 -4.14 38.02
CA GLY A 11 -13.75 -5.42 37.48
C GLY A 11 -14.50 -5.28 36.17
N THR A 12 -15.40 -4.28 36.06
CA THR A 12 -16.10 -3.99 34.81
C THR A 12 -15.14 -3.56 33.69
N LEU A 13 -14.17 -2.69 33.98
CA LEU A 13 -13.16 -2.27 33.02
C LEU A 13 -12.32 -3.45 32.51
N LEU A 14 -11.88 -4.33 33.41
CA LEU A 14 -11.12 -5.53 33.04
C LEU A 14 -11.95 -6.48 32.15
N MET A 15 -13.23 -6.67 32.46
CA MET A 15 -14.12 -7.46 31.61
C MET A 15 -14.32 -6.86 30.22
N LEU A 16 -14.45 -5.55 30.11
CA LEU A 16 -14.56 -4.85 28.82
C LEU A 16 -13.27 -4.99 27.99
N ILE A 17 -12.11 -4.86 28.62
CA ILE A 17 -10.81 -5.05 27.96
C ILE A 17 -10.66 -6.49 27.48
N ALA A 18 -10.98 -7.47 28.32
CA ALA A 18 -10.92 -8.90 27.97
C ALA A 18 -11.90 -9.23 26.83
N GLY A 19 -13.12 -8.71 26.89
CA GLY A 19 -14.13 -8.87 25.84
C GLY A 19 -13.67 -8.27 24.49
N CYS A 20 -13.13 -7.06 24.52
CA CYS A 20 -12.56 -6.41 23.34
C CYS A 20 -11.41 -7.24 22.76
N ALA A 21 -10.48 -7.72 23.58
CA ALA A 21 -9.35 -8.55 23.15
C ALA A 21 -9.83 -9.87 22.52
N ALA A 22 -10.81 -10.54 23.13
CA ALA A 22 -11.37 -11.78 22.59
C ALA A 22 -12.07 -11.56 21.24
N LEU A 23 -12.86 -10.49 21.11
CA LEU A 23 -13.53 -10.14 19.86
C LEU A 23 -12.53 -9.77 18.76
N THR A 24 -11.51 -8.99 19.10
CA THR A 24 -10.41 -8.64 18.19
C THR A 24 -9.74 -9.91 17.66
N GLN A 25 -9.35 -10.83 18.56
CA GLN A 25 -8.69 -12.08 18.16
C GLN A 25 -9.59 -12.97 17.29
N LYS A 26 -10.90 -13.02 17.60
CA LYS A 26 -11.88 -13.73 16.79
C LYS A 26 -11.92 -13.16 15.37
N ARG A 27 -12.09 -11.84 15.22
CA ARG A 27 -12.16 -11.17 13.91
C ARG A 27 -10.87 -11.33 13.09
N GLU A 28 -9.71 -11.24 13.73
CA GLU A 28 -8.42 -11.47 13.04
C GLU A 28 -8.34 -12.91 12.50
N ARG A 29 -8.74 -13.90 13.29
CA ARG A 29 -8.76 -15.31 12.85
C ARG A 29 -9.76 -15.55 11.72
N GLU A 30 -10.94 -14.93 11.79
CA GLU A 30 -11.95 -15.01 10.73
C GLU A 30 -11.44 -14.40 9.43
N ALA A 31 -10.82 -13.22 9.48
CA ALA A 31 -10.21 -12.59 8.32
C ALA A 31 -9.09 -13.45 7.69
N GLN A 32 -8.22 -14.02 8.52
CA GLN A 32 -7.14 -14.89 8.05
C GLN A 32 -7.65 -16.19 7.41
N ARG A 33 -8.73 -16.77 7.94
CA ARG A 33 -9.36 -17.97 7.38
C ARG A 33 -10.10 -17.68 6.07
N ALA A 34 -10.81 -16.54 6.02
CA ALA A 34 -11.56 -16.13 4.83
C ALA A 34 -10.65 -15.71 3.68
N TYR A 35 -9.48 -15.14 3.99
CA TYR A 35 -8.54 -14.60 3.00
C TYR A 35 -7.12 -15.15 3.20
N PRO A 36 -6.90 -16.46 2.99
CA PRO A 36 -5.56 -17.05 3.08
C PRO A 36 -4.61 -16.44 2.04
N PRO A 37 -3.28 -16.64 2.17
CA PRO A 37 -2.32 -16.19 1.16
C PRO A 37 -2.62 -16.86 -0.18
N VAL A 38 -2.66 -16.05 -1.25
CA VAL A 38 -3.02 -16.52 -2.61
C VAL A 38 -1.80 -16.78 -3.48
N GLY A 39 -0.60 -16.58 -2.95
CA GLY A 39 0.66 -16.69 -3.64
C GLY A 39 1.71 -17.46 -2.86
N ARG A 40 2.96 -17.05 -3.03
CA ARG A 40 4.13 -17.63 -2.38
C ARG A 40 4.52 -16.80 -1.15
N LEU A 41 4.99 -17.48 -0.13
CA LEU A 41 5.61 -16.86 1.05
C LEU A 41 7.13 -17.08 0.94
N ILE A 42 7.87 -15.97 0.79
CA ILE A 42 9.31 -15.96 0.55
C ILE A 42 9.97 -15.48 1.84
N ASP A 43 10.91 -16.23 2.36
CA ASP A 43 11.71 -15.76 3.48
C ASP A 43 12.83 -14.83 2.96
N VAL A 44 12.92 -13.64 3.51
CA VAL A 44 13.98 -12.67 3.27
C VAL A 44 14.58 -12.31 4.62
N ASP A 45 15.66 -12.99 4.97
CA ASP A 45 16.43 -12.77 6.19
C ASP A 45 15.56 -12.76 7.46
N GLY A 46 14.66 -13.75 7.56
CA GLY A 46 13.70 -13.92 8.65
C GLY A 46 12.42 -13.10 8.51
N THR A 47 12.30 -12.24 7.51
CA THR A 47 11.06 -11.55 7.17
C THR A 47 10.32 -12.29 6.06
N ARG A 48 9.12 -12.73 6.34
CA ARG A 48 8.26 -13.40 5.36
C ARG A 48 7.61 -12.38 4.43
N VAL A 49 7.84 -12.49 3.13
CA VAL A 49 7.24 -11.65 2.07
C VAL A 49 6.24 -12.46 1.27
N HIS A 50 5.03 -11.95 1.12
CA HIS A 50 3.98 -12.56 0.29
C HIS A 50 4.01 -11.98 -1.11
N ALA A 51 4.07 -12.86 -2.11
CA ALA A 51 4.09 -12.52 -3.52
C ALA A 51 3.12 -13.41 -4.33
N TRP A 52 2.33 -12.80 -5.19
CA TRP A 52 1.56 -13.49 -6.21
C TRP A 52 2.32 -13.40 -7.53
N VAL A 53 2.60 -14.56 -8.17
CA VAL A 53 3.41 -14.63 -9.39
C VAL A 53 2.67 -15.41 -10.46
N ARG A 54 2.42 -14.81 -11.63
CA ARG A 54 1.74 -15.43 -12.78
C ARG A 54 2.22 -14.83 -14.10
N GLY A 55 2.02 -15.60 -15.17
CA GLY A 55 2.33 -15.20 -16.54
C GLY A 55 3.80 -15.42 -16.92
N SER A 56 4.15 -14.95 -18.11
CA SER A 56 5.49 -15.04 -18.69
C SER A 56 5.78 -13.80 -19.53
N GLY A 57 7.05 -13.53 -19.82
CA GLY A 57 7.52 -12.34 -20.54
C GLY A 57 8.34 -11.42 -19.64
N PRO A 58 8.46 -10.12 -19.97
CA PRO A 58 9.15 -9.14 -19.14
C PRO A 58 8.58 -9.08 -17.71
N ASP A 59 9.45 -8.88 -16.74
CA ASP A 59 9.06 -8.80 -15.34
C ASP A 59 8.30 -7.51 -15.03
N LEU A 60 7.14 -7.65 -14.38
CA LEU A 60 6.30 -6.54 -13.93
C LEU A 60 6.00 -6.70 -12.44
N VAL A 61 6.61 -5.84 -11.63
CA VAL A 61 6.40 -5.78 -10.18
C VAL A 61 5.26 -4.81 -9.87
N LEU A 62 4.30 -5.21 -9.02
CA LEU A 62 3.16 -4.41 -8.60
C LEU A 62 3.19 -4.17 -7.08
N ILE A 63 3.09 -2.90 -6.65
CA ILE A 63 3.16 -2.46 -5.25
C ILE A 63 1.92 -1.65 -4.89
N HIS A 64 1.09 -2.17 -3.98
CA HIS A 64 -0.20 -1.58 -3.60
C HIS A 64 -0.08 -0.35 -2.70
N GLY A 65 -1.18 0.42 -2.57
CA GLY A 65 -1.29 1.62 -1.77
C GLY A 65 -1.41 1.40 -0.25
N ALA A 66 -1.63 2.48 0.50
CA ALA A 66 -1.90 2.44 1.92
C ALA A 66 -3.16 1.63 2.24
N GLY A 67 -3.15 0.88 3.35
CA GLY A 67 -4.28 0.06 3.77
C GLY A 67 -4.70 -1.06 2.82
N GLY A 68 -4.00 -1.23 1.68
CA GLY A 68 -4.26 -2.26 0.70
C GLY A 68 -3.53 -3.58 0.96
N ASN A 69 -3.62 -4.46 -0.02
CA ASN A 69 -2.83 -5.67 -0.17
C ASN A 69 -2.78 -6.06 -1.66
N LEU A 70 -2.00 -7.05 -2.04
CA LEU A 70 -1.82 -7.45 -3.46
C LEU A 70 -3.13 -7.86 -4.18
N ARG A 71 -4.19 -8.18 -3.42
CA ARG A 71 -5.50 -8.51 -3.99
C ARG A 71 -6.15 -7.34 -4.71
N ASP A 72 -5.72 -6.11 -4.42
CA ASP A 72 -6.11 -4.91 -5.16
C ASP A 72 -5.86 -5.09 -6.67
N PHE A 73 -4.66 -5.54 -7.04
CA PHE A 73 -4.32 -5.78 -8.44
C PHE A 73 -4.92 -7.08 -9.01
N THR A 74 -5.06 -8.13 -8.18
CA THR A 74 -5.60 -9.41 -8.67
C THR A 74 -7.11 -9.39 -8.89
N TYR A 75 -7.78 -8.29 -8.55
CA TYR A 75 -9.20 -8.13 -8.82
C TYR A 75 -9.51 -8.01 -10.33
N GLN A 76 -8.82 -7.14 -11.03
CA GLN A 76 -9.06 -6.91 -12.47
C GLN A 76 -7.80 -6.75 -13.31
N LEU A 77 -6.76 -6.09 -12.77
CA LEU A 77 -5.61 -5.64 -13.56
C LEU A 77 -4.74 -6.81 -14.01
N THR A 78 -4.40 -7.73 -13.11
CA THR A 78 -3.46 -8.83 -13.42
C THR A 78 -3.95 -9.75 -14.52
N GLY A 79 -5.26 -10.02 -14.61
CA GLY A 79 -5.84 -10.86 -15.67
C GLY A 79 -5.63 -10.31 -17.08
N ARG A 80 -5.41 -8.98 -17.21
CA ARG A 80 -5.12 -8.32 -18.48
C ARG A 80 -3.64 -8.29 -18.85
N LEU A 81 -2.76 -8.67 -17.90
CA LEU A 81 -1.31 -8.51 -18.02
C LEU A 81 -0.57 -9.85 -18.15
N THR A 82 -1.09 -10.92 -17.56
CA THR A 82 -0.39 -12.22 -17.45
C THR A 82 -0.12 -12.94 -18.77
N GLU A 83 -0.80 -12.58 -19.85
CA GLU A 83 -0.48 -13.08 -21.18
C GLU A 83 0.78 -12.46 -21.80
N ARG A 84 1.20 -11.28 -21.28
CA ARG A 84 2.27 -10.47 -21.86
C ARG A 84 3.43 -10.20 -20.93
N TYR A 85 3.22 -10.33 -19.63
CA TYR A 85 4.19 -10.04 -18.58
C TYR A 85 4.24 -11.18 -17.56
N ARG A 86 5.42 -11.42 -17.01
CA ARG A 86 5.52 -12.13 -15.74
C ARG A 86 5.20 -11.13 -14.62
N VAL A 87 3.99 -11.23 -14.09
CA VAL A 87 3.46 -10.30 -13.07
C VAL A 87 3.82 -10.80 -11.68
N ILE A 88 4.44 -9.94 -10.87
CA ILE A 88 4.81 -10.16 -9.48
C ILE A 88 4.13 -9.11 -8.63
N ALA A 89 3.02 -9.43 -7.97
CA ALA A 89 2.37 -8.52 -7.03
C ALA A 89 2.79 -8.86 -5.60
N PHE A 90 3.27 -7.84 -4.86
CA PHE A 90 3.71 -7.99 -3.48
C PHE A 90 2.72 -7.39 -2.49
N ASP A 91 2.60 -8.01 -1.31
CA ASP A 91 2.14 -7.32 -0.12
C ASP A 91 3.29 -6.51 0.47
N ARG A 92 3.05 -5.21 0.78
CA ARG A 92 4.04 -4.35 1.44
C ARG A 92 4.29 -4.80 2.91
N PRO A 93 5.45 -4.48 3.50
CA PRO A 93 5.77 -4.82 4.90
C PRO A 93 4.65 -4.47 5.88
N GLY A 94 4.28 -5.43 6.73
CA GLY A 94 3.23 -5.28 7.73
C GLY A 94 1.80 -5.33 7.21
N LEU A 95 1.59 -5.43 5.90
CA LEU A 95 0.27 -5.49 5.26
C LEU A 95 0.05 -6.84 4.57
N GLY A 96 -1.22 -7.15 4.27
CA GLY A 96 -1.57 -8.45 3.69
C GLY A 96 -0.96 -9.61 4.49
N TRP A 97 -0.10 -10.39 3.88
CA TRP A 97 0.60 -11.53 4.49
C TRP A 97 2.10 -11.34 4.62
N THR A 98 2.61 -10.15 4.31
CA THR A 98 4.03 -9.80 4.53
C THR A 98 4.25 -9.37 5.98
N GLY A 99 5.30 -9.90 6.59
CA GLY A 99 5.74 -9.52 7.93
C GLY A 99 6.28 -8.09 7.97
N ARG A 100 6.49 -7.58 9.19
CA ARG A 100 7.24 -6.32 9.40
C ARG A 100 8.73 -6.60 9.39
N LEU A 101 9.51 -5.58 9.04
CA LEU A 101 10.96 -5.62 9.20
C LEU A 101 11.38 -5.74 10.67
N PRO A 102 12.54 -6.35 10.98
CA PRO A 102 13.10 -6.36 12.33
C PRO A 102 13.21 -4.95 12.90
N GLY A 103 12.89 -4.79 14.18
CA GLY A 103 12.88 -3.49 14.86
C GLY A 103 11.55 -2.71 14.77
N TYR A 104 10.63 -3.12 13.91
CA TYR A 104 9.30 -2.52 13.77
C TYR A 104 8.22 -3.33 14.46
N GLY A 105 7.11 -2.67 14.83
CA GLY A 105 5.92 -3.33 15.38
C GLY A 105 5.96 -3.68 16.85
N GLY A 106 7.05 -3.39 17.56
CA GLY A 106 7.19 -3.62 19.00
C GLY A 106 6.21 -2.77 19.84
N PRO A 107 5.97 -3.17 21.12
CA PRO A 107 5.20 -2.35 22.06
C PRO A 107 5.81 -0.95 22.18
N GLY A 108 4.97 0.10 22.09
CA GLY A 108 5.44 1.48 22.20
C GLY A 108 6.11 2.07 20.96
N GLY A 109 6.43 1.27 19.94
CA GLY A 109 6.99 1.78 18.69
C GLY A 109 6.01 2.68 17.95
N ALA A 110 6.48 3.81 17.39
CA ALA A 110 5.68 4.76 16.62
C ALA A 110 6.23 4.98 15.19
N GLN A 111 7.31 4.30 14.84
CA GLN A 111 7.94 4.39 13.52
C GLN A 111 7.37 3.34 12.57
N GLY A 112 7.18 3.75 11.31
CA GLY A 112 6.85 2.87 10.20
C GLY A 112 8.07 2.65 9.30
N GLU A 113 8.12 1.53 8.60
CA GLU A 113 9.12 1.27 7.58
C GLU A 113 9.06 2.36 6.50
N SER A 114 10.19 2.99 6.21
CA SER A 114 10.33 3.98 5.14
C SER A 114 10.06 3.36 3.75
N PRO A 115 9.72 4.15 2.72
CA PRO A 115 9.64 3.66 1.35
C PRO A 115 10.93 2.98 0.89
N GLN A 116 12.10 3.47 1.32
CA GLN A 116 13.41 2.93 0.98
C GLN A 116 13.60 1.53 1.58
N GLU A 117 13.27 1.34 2.87
CA GLU A 117 13.36 0.03 3.53
C GLU A 117 12.35 -0.97 2.95
N GLN A 118 11.15 -0.50 2.63
CA GLN A 118 10.14 -1.32 1.96
C GLN A 118 10.62 -1.76 0.57
N ALA A 119 11.17 -0.84 -0.22
CA ALA A 119 11.74 -1.16 -1.53
C ALA A 119 12.88 -2.18 -1.40
N ALA A 120 13.80 -2.00 -0.46
CA ALA A 120 14.93 -2.93 -0.23
C ALA A 120 14.45 -4.35 0.10
N LEU A 121 13.43 -4.50 0.97
CA LEU A 121 12.85 -5.81 1.28
C LEU A 121 12.20 -6.46 0.05
N LEU A 122 11.42 -5.69 -0.71
CA LEU A 122 10.73 -6.21 -1.90
C LEU A 122 11.71 -6.52 -3.04
N GLN A 123 12.79 -5.76 -3.20
CA GLN A 123 13.90 -6.04 -4.11
C GLN A 123 14.58 -7.38 -3.76
N ALA A 124 14.90 -7.59 -2.49
CA ALA A 124 15.48 -8.85 -2.04
C ALA A 124 14.55 -10.05 -2.26
N ALA A 125 13.25 -9.87 -2.09
CA ALA A 125 12.26 -10.90 -2.42
C ALA A 125 12.16 -11.14 -3.94
N ALA A 126 12.23 -10.08 -4.75
CA ALA A 126 12.26 -10.16 -6.20
C ALA A 126 13.51 -10.90 -6.72
N ASP A 127 14.68 -10.63 -6.13
CA ASP A 127 15.94 -11.34 -6.45
C ASP A 127 15.80 -12.86 -6.22
N ARG A 128 15.15 -13.27 -5.11
CA ARG A 128 14.87 -14.69 -4.81
C ARG A 128 13.85 -15.33 -5.76
N LEU A 129 13.03 -14.52 -6.42
CA LEU A 129 12.15 -14.96 -7.50
C LEU A 129 12.82 -14.94 -8.88
N GLY A 130 14.09 -14.52 -8.96
CA GLY A 130 14.83 -14.38 -10.21
C GLY A 130 14.30 -13.25 -11.10
N VAL A 131 13.74 -12.20 -10.51
CA VAL A 131 13.30 -10.98 -11.23
C VAL A 131 14.55 -10.26 -11.76
N ARG A 132 14.47 -9.78 -13.00
CA ARG A 132 15.56 -9.07 -13.66
C ARG A 132 15.02 -7.85 -14.40
N ASN A 133 15.64 -6.71 -14.18
CA ASN A 133 15.34 -5.45 -14.87
C ASN A 133 13.82 -5.22 -15.02
N PRO A 134 13.05 -5.19 -13.90
CA PRO A 134 11.60 -5.15 -13.94
C PRO A 134 11.06 -3.77 -14.33
N ILE A 135 9.85 -3.77 -14.91
CA ILE A 135 8.97 -2.61 -14.81
C ILE A 135 8.39 -2.62 -13.39
N VAL A 136 8.46 -1.51 -12.68
CA VAL A 136 7.91 -1.41 -11.32
C VAL A 136 6.71 -0.48 -11.30
N LEU A 137 5.54 -1.04 -11.00
CA LEU A 137 4.31 -0.28 -10.86
C LEU A 137 3.98 -0.07 -9.38
N GLY A 138 3.72 1.17 -9.01
CA GLY A 138 3.25 1.54 -7.67
C GLY A 138 1.99 2.38 -7.69
N HIS A 139 1.00 2.01 -6.86
CA HIS A 139 -0.20 2.79 -6.65
C HIS A 139 -0.13 3.57 -5.34
N SER A 140 -0.48 4.87 -5.35
CA SER A 140 -0.60 5.69 -4.14
C SER A 140 0.69 5.67 -3.30
N TYR A 141 0.65 5.21 -2.02
CA TYR A 141 1.84 4.96 -1.21
C TYR A 141 2.83 3.99 -1.89
N GLY A 142 2.33 2.98 -2.60
CA GLY A 142 3.16 2.07 -3.40
C GLY A 142 3.94 2.79 -4.50
N GLY A 143 3.46 3.94 -4.96
CA GLY A 143 4.19 4.85 -5.85
C GLY A 143 5.45 5.41 -5.20
N ALA A 144 5.40 5.79 -3.92
CA ALA A 144 6.59 6.19 -3.17
C ALA A 144 7.60 5.04 -3.02
N VAL A 145 7.11 3.81 -2.82
CA VAL A 145 7.98 2.62 -2.76
C VAL A 145 8.59 2.30 -4.13
N ALA A 146 7.82 2.45 -5.23
CA ALA A 146 8.34 2.29 -6.59
C ALA A 146 9.39 3.34 -6.95
N LEU A 147 9.18 4.59 -6.53
CA LEU A 147 10.21 5.66 -6.68
C LEU A 147 11.47 5.33 -5.88
N ALA A 148 11.33 4.86 -4.63
CA ALA A 148 12.46 4.40 -3.82
C ALA A 148 13.20 3.22 -4.46
N TRP A 149 12.46 2.29 -5.09
CA TRP A 149 13.03 1.18 -5.85
C TRP A 149 13.91 1.69 -7.02
N GLY A 150 13.37 2.58 -7.85
CA GLY A 150 14.13 3.17 -8.97
C GLY A 150 15.34 3.96 -8.49
N LEU A 151 15.24 4.71 -7.37
CA LEU A 151 16.36 5.46 -6.78
C LEU A 151 17.49 4.57 -6.25
N SER A 152 17.18 3.37 -5.79
CA SER A 152 18.18 2.44 -5.23
C SER A 152 18.79 1.49 -6.27
N ARG A 153 18.06 1.21 -7.37
CA ARG A 153 18.49 0.31 -8.47
C ARG A 153 18.22 0.93 -9.84
N PRO A 154 18.76 2.11 -10.16
CA PRO A 154 18.44 2.78 -11.42
C PRO A 154 18.85 1.97 -12.66
N ASP A 155 19.97 1.24 -12.59
CA ASP A 155 20.48 0.43 -13.71
C ASP A 155 19.83 -0.96 -13.82
N ASP A 156 19.07 -1.39 -12.83
CA ASP A 156 18.32 -2.67 -12.79
C ASP A 156 16.81 -2.43 -12.61
N THR A 157 16.30 -1.35 -13.24
CA THR A 157 14.88 -1.00 -13.28
C THR A 157 14.55 -0.53 -14.68
N ALA A 158 13.84 -1.35 -15.45
CA ALA A 158 13.55 -1.04 -16.85
C ALA A 158 12.68 0.21 -17.01
N ALA A 159 11.65 0.36 -16.19
CA ALA A 159 10.76 1.52 -16.20
C ALA A 159 9.98 1.61 -14.89
N LEU A 160 9.41 2.78 -14.62
CA LEU A 160 8.41 2.99 -13.56
C LEU A 160 7.03 3.26 -14.17
N VAL A 161 5.99 2.70 -13.55
CA VAL A 161 4.59 3.06 -13.81
C VAL A 161 3.96 3.49 -12.51
N LEU A 162 3.48 4.72 -12.44
CA LEU A 162 3.01 5.33 -11.22
C LEU A 162 1.53 5.68 -11.33
N LEU A 163 0.71 5.04 -10.51
CA LEU A 163 -0.74 5.23 -10.48
C LEU A 163 -1.10 6.10 -9.27
N ALA A 164 -1.54 7.33 -9.51
CA ALA A 164 -1.87 8.31 -8.45
C ALA A 164 -0.80 8.33 -7.31
N PRO A 165 0.50 8.50 -7.63
CA PRO A 165 1.60 8.27 -6.69
C PRO A 165 1.71 9.37 -5.64
N VAL A 166 2.08 8.99 -4.41
CA VAL A 166 2.65 9.94 -3.45
C VAL A 166 4.12 10.15 -3.81
N SER A 167 4.47 11.32 -4.35
CA SER A 167 5.81 11.60 -4.89
C SER A 167 6.48 12.84 -4.33
N ASN A 168 5.72 13.87 -3.97
CA ASN A 168 6.23 15.17 -3.57
C ASN A 168 5.70 15.58 -2.20
N PRO A 169 6.41 16.46 -1.46
CA PRO A 169 5.94 16.97 -0.19
C PRO A 169 4.61 17.74 -0.34
N TRP A 170 3.68 17.47 0.54
CA TRP A 170 2.38 18.14 0.61
C TRP A 170 2.29 19.07 1.81
N PRO A 171 1.45 20.13 1.75
CA PRO A 171 1.16 21.00 2.89
C PRO A 171 0.20 20.31 3.87
N GLY A 172 0.27 20.69 5.16
CA GLY A 172 -0.63 20.20 6.21
C GLY A 172 -0.33 18.78 6.68
N ASP A 173 -1.28 18.19 7.41
CA ASP A 173 -1.20 16.88 8.05
C ASP A 173 -2.08 15.86 7.32
N LEU A 174 -1.80 14.58 7.50
CA LEU A 174 -2.55 13.48 6.88
C LEU A 174 -3.81 13.09 7.66
N GLY A 175 -4.16 13.89 8.68
CA GLY A 175 -5.37 13.75 9.47
C GLY A 175 -5.22 12.83 10.70
N PHE A 176 -6.10 13.08 11.65
CA PHE A 176 -6.13 12.49 12.98
C PHE A 176 -6.12 10.94 13.01
N PHE A 177 -6.70 10.32 12.01
CA PHE A 177 -6.77 8.85 11.94
C PHE A 177 -5.38 8.19 11.93
N TYR A 178 -4.45 8.69 11.10
CA TYR A 178 -3.10 8.14 11.01
C TYR A 178 -2.24 8.54 12.20
N ASP A 179 -2.44 9.74 12.75
CA ASP A 179 -1.77 10.17 13.97
C ASP A 179 -2.11 9.28 15.15
N VAL A 180 -3.38 8.94 15.32
CA VAL A 180 -3.85 8.06 16.39
C VAL A 180 -3.40 6.63 16.14
N THR A 181 -3.70 6.03 14.98
CA THR A 181 -3.40 4.61 14.72
C THR A 181 -1.91 4.32 14.63
N GLY A 182 -1.09 5.31 14.22
CA GLY A 182 0.36 5.22 14.17
C GLY A 182 1.07 5.53 15.49
N SER A 183 0.39 6.13 16.48
CA SER A 183 0.97 6.44 17.79
C SER A 183 1.11 5.20 18.69
N ALA A 184 1.95 5.29 19.72
CA ALA A 184 2.11 4.21 20.69
C ALA A 184 0.80 3.95 21.45
N LEU A 185 0.17 5.01 22.01
CA LEU A 185 -1.05 4.90 22.79
C LEU A 185 -2.26 4.53 21.94
N GLY A 186 -2.46 5.20 20.80
CA GLY A 186 -3.55 4.89 19.89
C GLY A 186 -3.45 3.48 19.31
N GLY A 187 -2.22 3.06 18.97
CA GLY A 187 -1.96 1.69 18.54
C GLY A 187 -2.26 0.63 19.61
N ALA A 188 -2.07 0.95 20.88
CA ALA A 188 -2.37 0.05 21.99
C ALA A 188 -3.85 -0.01 22.37
N VAL A 189 -4.59 1.09 22.22
CA VAL A 189 -5.99 1.23 22.73
C VAL A 189 -6.98 1.35 21.59
N VAL A 190 -6.76 2.29 20.64
CA VAL A 190 -7.74 2.61 19.61
C VAL A 190 -7.73 1.56 18.51
N VAL A 191 -6.56 1.07 18.10
CA VAL A 191 -6.46 0.03 17.06
C VAL A 191 -7.19 -1.25 17.44
N PRO A 192 -7.04 -1.85 18.65
CA PRO A 192 -7.85 -3.00 19.06
C PRO A 192 -9.36 -2.72 19.05
N ALA A 193 -9.77 -1.52 19.46
CA ALA A 193 -11.18 -1.13 19.43
C ALA A 193 -11.74 -1.06 18.00
N ILE A 194 -10.99 -0.45 17.08
CA ILE A 194 -11.35 -0.43 15.63
C ILE A 194 -11.45 -1.86 15.11
N THR A 195 -10.45 -2.71 15.36
CA THR A 195 -10.47 -4.12 14.92
C THR A 195 -11.69 -4.86 15.45
N ALA A 196 -12.03 -4.65 16.74
CA ALA A 196 -13.17 -5.32 17.37
C ALA A 196 -14.52 -4.82 16.87
N LEU A 197 -14.67 -3.52 16.61
CA LEU A 197 -15.98 -2.86 16.53
C LEU A 197 -16.31 -2.30 15.14
N ALA A 198 -15.35 -2.20 14.21
CA ALA A 198 -15.63 -1.68 12.87
C ALA A 198 -16.80 -2.42 12.23
N SER A 199 -17.84 -1.68 11.86
CA SER A 199 -19.02 -2.22 11.23
C SER A 199 -18.82 -2.38 9.71
N LYS A 200 -19.66 -3.22 9.08
CA LYS A 200 -19.67 -3.38 7.63
C LYS A 200 -19.92 -2.04 6.93
N ALA A 201 -20.86 -1.24 7.41
CA ALA A 201 -21.18 0.07 6.85
C ALA A 201 -19.99 1.05 6.90
N GLN A 202 -19.22 1.06 8.00
CA GLN A 202 -18.01 1.88 8.10
C GLN A 202 -16.92 1.44 7.09
N ILE A 203 -16.77 0.15 6.88
CA ILE A 203 -15.84 -0.40 5.90
C ILE A 203 -16.27 -0.02 4.47
N GLU A 204 -17.54 -0.18 4.15
CA GLU A 204 -18.10 0.20 2.85
C GLU A 204 -17.95 1.69 2.58
N SER A 205 -18.28 2.54 3.54
CA SER A 205 -18.10 4.00 3.42
C SER A 205 -16.63 4.40 3.24
N ALA A 206 -15.70 3.74 3.92
CA ALA A 206 -14.27 3.98 3.72
C ALA A 206 -13.81 3.60 2.31
N LEU A 207 -14.29 2.47 1.78
CA LEU A 207 -14.00 2.05 0.41
C LEU A 207 -14.62 3.02 -0.62
N GLU A 208 -15.88 3.42 -0.44
CA GLU A 208 -16.54 4.42 -1.28
C GLU A 208 -15.74 5.72 -1.32
N GLY A 209 -15.23 6.18 -0.17
CA GLY A 209 -14.39 7.39 -0.08
C GLY A 209 -13.11 7.27 -0.91
N VAL A 210 -12.46 6.11 -0.92
CA VAL A 210 -11.24 5.89 -1.71
C VAL A 210 -11.52 5.85 -3.21
N PHE A 211 -12.68 5.32 -3.61
CA PHE A 211 -13.07 5.23 -5.03
C PHE A 211 -13.71 6.51 -5.58
N ALA A 212 -14.16 7.43 -4.70
CA ALA A 212 -14.84 8.65 -5.13
C ALA A 212 -14.04 9.42 -6.20
N PRO A 213 -14.72 9.99 -7.23
CA PRO A 213 -16.16 10.05 -7.45
C PRO A 213 -16.78 8.77 -8.05
N GLN A 214 -15.99 7.76 -8.44
CA GLN A 214 -16.51 6.49 -8.94
C GLN A 214 -17.08 5.66 -7.78
N PRO A 215 -18.08 4.81 -8.03
CA PRO A 215 -18.46 3.77 -7.09
C PRO A 215 -17.36 2.68 -7.01
N ALA A 216 -17.21 2.07 -5.85
CA ALA A 216 -16.38 0.87 -5.74
C ALA A 216 -16.93 -0.25 -6.63
N PRO A 217 -16.09 -0.98 -7.40
CA PRO A 217 -16.57 -2.04 -8.27
C PRO A 217 -17.30 -3.15 -7.51
N ALA A 218 -18.35 -3.71 -8.10
CA ALA A 218 -19.16 -4.75 -7.50
C ALA A 218 -18.29 -5.96 -7.10
N GLY A 219 -18.34 -6.38 -5.82
CA GLY A 219 -17.54 -7.49 -5.32
C GLY A 219 -16.09 -7.14 -4.91
N TYR A 220 -15.63 -5.92 -5.14
CA TYR A 220 -14.27 -5.49 -4.75
C TYR A 220 -14.00 -5.68 -3.25
N ALA A 221 -14.92 -5.24 -2.38
CA ALA A 221 -14.79 -5.40 -0.94
C ALA A 221 -14.61 -6.87 -0.53
N ASN A 222 -15.37 -7.78 -1.15
CA ASN A 222 -15.22 -9.21 -0.89
C ASN A 222 -13.89 -9.77 -1.43
N HIS A 223 -13.37 -9.22 -2.53
CA HIS A 223 -12.11 -9.70 -3.11
C HIS A 223 -10.88 -9.23 -2.33
N ILE A 224 -10.83 -7.93 -1.95
CA ILE A 224 -9.68 -7.36 -1.25
C ILE A 224 -9.54 -7.85 0.20
N GLY A 225 -10.64 -8.27 0.82
CA GLY A 225 -10.65 -8.76 2.20
C GLY A 225 -10.31 -7.67 3.22
N PRO A 226 -11.18 -6.67 3.45
CA PRO A 226 -10.88 -5.54 4.33
C PRO A 226 -10.56 -5.96 5.77
N GLY A 227 -11.02 -7.14 6.20
CA GLY A 227 -10.63 -7.73 7.48
C GLY A 227 -9.12 -7.97 7.62
N LEU A 228 -8.39 -8.18 6.52
CA LEU A 228 -6.93 -8.29 6.55
C LEU A 228 -6.26 -6.95 6.92
N THR A 229 -6.79 -5.84 6.41
CA THR A 229 -6.33 -4.47 6.72
C THR A 229 -6.65 -4.09 8.16
N LEU A 230 -7.81 -4.52 8.67
CA LEU A 230 -8.28 -4.22 10.02
C LEU A 230 -7.62 -5.08 11.12
N ARG A 231 -6.75 -6.05 10.80
CA ARG A 231 -5.94 -6.72 11.83
C ARG A 231 -5.08 -5.69 12.55
N ARG A 232 -4.95 -5.81 13.87
CA ARG A 232 -4.20 -4.86 14.70
C ARG A 232 -2.80 -4.56 14.16
N ALA A 233 -2.06 -5.61 13.78
CA ALA A 233 -0.72 -5.46 13.24
C ALA A 233 -0.72 -4.67 11.92
N ALA A 234 -1.65 -4.96 11.01
CA ALA A 234 -1.74 -4.31 9.71
C ALA A 234 -2.23 -2.86 9.83
N LEU A 235 -3.27 -2.61 10.61
CA LEU A 235 -3.80 -1.27 10.81
C LEU A 235 -2.77 -0.34 11.47
N ARG A 236 -2.04 -0.86 12.47
CA ARG A 236 -0.97 -0.12 13.13
C ARG A 236 0.22 0.13 12.19
N ALA A 237 0.65 -0.88 11.43
CA ALA A 237 1.72 -0.73 10.44
C ALA A 237 1.37 0.36 9.42
N ASN A 238 0.17 0.30 8.87
CA ASN A 238 -0.33 1.30 7.93
C ASN A 238 -0.33 2.72 8.53
N GLY A 239 -0.86 2.88 9.75
CA GLY A 239 -0.88 4.17 10.45
C GLY A 239 0.52 4.72 10.67
N GLN A 240 1.47 3.88 11.10
CA GLN A 240 2.86 4.28 11.32
C GLN A 240 3.56 4.67 10.03
N GLN A 241 3.43 3.86 8.96
CA GLN A 241 4.04 4.14 7.67
C GLN A 241 3.53 5.44 7.05
N VAL A 242 2.21 5.67 7.09
CA VAL A 242 1.62 6.90 6.54
C VAL A 242 2.01 8.13 7.37
N ARG A 243 1.95 8.04 8.69
CA ARG A 243 2.31 9.13 9.59
C ARG A 243 3.77 9.58 9.44
N THR A 244 4.68 8.65 9.19
CA THR A 244 6.12 8.94 9.07
C THR A 244 6.60 9.13 7.62
N LEU A 245 5.70 9.16 6.62
CA LEU A 245 6.05 9.18 5.20
C LEU A 245 6.70 10.48 4.74
N ARG A 246 6.17 11.63 5.19
CA ARG A 246 6.51 12.96 4.62
C ARG A 246 8.02 13.30 4.64
N PRO A 247 8.79 13.07 5.71
CA PRO A 247 10.24 13.31 5.71
C PRO A 247 10.99 12.51 4.63
N HIS A 248 10.59 11.26 4.40
CA HIS A 248 11.19 10.42 3.36
C HIS A 248 10.89 10.92 1.95
N ILE A 249 9.67 11.45 1.72
CA ILE A 249 9.31 12.08 0.46
C ILE A 249 10.13 13.34 0.22
N VAL A 250 10.35 14.16 1.25
CA VAL A 250 11.21 15.37 1.15
C VAL A 250 12.62 14.99 0.73
N GLU A 251 13.20 13.95 1.33
CA GLU A 251 14.54 13.47 0.97
C GLU A 251 14.57 12.91 -0.46
N MET A 252 13.65 12.02 -0.80
CA MET A 252 13.63 11.34 -2.10
C MET A 252 13.40 12.30 -3.25
N SER A 253 12.52 13.27 -3.10
CA SER A 253 12.14 14.22 -4.17
C SER A 253 13.30 15.10 -4.65
N GLN A 254 14.29 15.31 -3.82
CA GLN A 254 15.52 16.06 -4.19
C GLN A 254 16.42 15.27 -5.15
N ARG A 255 16.24 13.96 -5.26
CA ARG A 255 17.09 13.06 -6.05
C ARG A 255 16.47 12.60 -7.35
N TYR A 256 15.17 12.81 -7.56
CA TYR A 256 14.44 12.25 -8.71
C TYR A 256 15.06 12.64 -10.04
N ARG A 257 15.38 13.92 -10.24
CA ARG A 257 15.91 14.46 -11.50
C ARG A 257 17.19 13.77 -11.96
N ASP A 258 18.08 13.48 -11.04
CA ASP A 258 19.42 13.01 -11.38
C ASP A 258 19.57 11.49 -11.28
N ALA A 259 18.76 10.83 -10.45
CA ALA A 259 18.89 9.41 -10.20
C ALA A 259 17.85 8.54 -10.92
N LEU A 260 16.69 9.08 -11.31
CA LEU A 260 15.69 8.33 -12.07
C LEU A 260 15.92 8.55 -13.57
N THR A 261 16.71 7.68 -14.17
CA THR A 261 17.13 7.77 -15.60
C THR A 261 16.27 6.90 -16.52
N MET A 262 15.50 5.94 -15.95
CA MET A 262 14.61 5.08 -16.70
C MET A 262 13.33 5.81 -17.13
N PRO A 263 12.62 5.32 -18.17
CA PRO A 263 11.30 5.84 -18.56
C PRO A 263 10.28 5.76 -17.40
N VAL A 264 9.50 6.82 -17.21
CA VAL A 264 8.44 6.88 -16.22
C VAL A 264 7.10 7.21 -16.89
N GLU A 265 6.10 6.35 -16.68
CA GLU A 265 4.70 6.61 -17.05
C GLU A 265 3.89 6.91 -15.79
N ILE A 266 3.18 8.03 -15.78
CA ILE A 266 2.36 8.47 -14.66
C ILE A 266 0.91 8.49 -15.14
N LEU A 267 0.00 7.86 -14.39
CA LEU A 267 -1.44 7.87 -14.65
C LEU A 267 -2.15 8.39 -13.40
N HIS A 268 -2.91 9.48 -13.50
CA HIS A 268 -3.53 10.10 -12.34
C HIS A 268 -4.93 10.61 -12.67
N GLY A 269 -5.88 10.36 -11.76
CA GLY A 269 -7.23 10.88 -11.88
C GLY A 269 -7.28 12.38 -11.56
N ALA A 270 -7.90 13.18 -12.43
CA ALA A 270 -8.00 14.63 -12.23
C ALA A 270 -8.92 15.03 -11.07
N ALA A 271 -9.81 14.12 -10.64
CA ALA A 271 -10.71 14.30 -9.51
C ALA A 271 -10.22 13.59 -8.22
N ASP A 272 -8.93 13.22 -8.14
CA ASP A 272 -8.35 12.56 -6.96
C ASP A 272 -8.30 13.54 -5.77
N ALA A 273 -9.13 13.27 -4.77
CA ALA A 273 -9.20 14.03 -3.52
C ALA A 273 -8.29 13.43 -2.41
N THR A 274 -7.68 12.27 -2.65
CA THR A 274 -6.81 11.59 -1.68
C THR A 274 -5.35 11.98 -1.88
N VAL A 275 -4.88 11.93 -3.13
CA VAL A 275 -3.51 12.34 -3.51
C VAL A 275 -3.65 13.42 -4.59
N GLY A 276 -3.40 14.68 -4.21
CA GLY A 276 -3.62 15.82 -5.11
C GLY A 276 -2.74 15.75 -6.36
N LEU A 277 -3.36 15.71 -7.54
CA LEU A 277 -2.68 15.68 -8.84
C LEU A 277 -1.63 16.80 -8.97
N SER A 278 -2.02 18.04 -8.62
CA SER A 278 -1.16 19.24 -8.73
C SER A 278 0.00 19.28 -7.73
N ILE A 279 -0.10 18.52 -6.62
CA ILE A 279 0.97 18.44 -5.62
C ILE A 279 1.98 17.36 -6.02
N HIS A 280 1.50 16.26 -6.58
CA HIS A 280 2.30 15.07 -6.80
C HIS A 280 2.69 14.86 -8.27
N SER A 281 1.77 14.43 -9.10
CA SER A 281 2.10 13.97 -10.46
C SER A 281 2.47 15.09 -11.43
N GLU A 282 1.86 16.27 -11.30
CA GLU A 282 2.23 17.44 -12.12
C GLU A 282 3.62 17.96 -11.76
N VAL A 283 3.95 18.00 -10.46
CA VAL A 283 5.30 18.37 -10.04
C VAL A 283 6.32 17.30 -10.43
N LEU A 284 5.96 16.01 -10.27
CA LEU A 284 6.88 14.90 -10.58
C LEU A 284 7.25 14.85 -12.06
N VAL A 285 6.29 15.02 -12.97
CA VAL A 285 6.56 14.96 -14.41
C VAL A 285 7.54 16.05 -14.86
N ASP A 286 7.48 17.23 -14.23
CA ASP A 286 8.40 18.34 -14.53
C ASP A 286 9.81 18.13 -13.90
N GLN A 287 9.89 17.34 -12.83
CA GLN A 287 11.16 17.00 -12.20
C GLN A 287 11.94 15.93 -12.97
N LEU A 288 11.27 15.03 -13.66
CA LEU A 288 11.87 13.87 -14.31
C LEU A 288 12.32 14.21 -15.74
N ARG A 289 13.43 13.58 -16.20
CA ARG A 289 13.99 13.80 -17.55
C ARG A 289 13.20 13.06 -18.64
N ASP A 290 12.69 11.88 -18.32
CA ASP A 290 11.95 11.02 -19.27
C ASP A 290 10.66 10.51 -18.64
N ALA A 291 9.69 11.40 -18.45
CA ALA A 291 8.39 11.08 -17.89
C ALA A 291 7.23 11.52 -18.78
N ARG A 292 6.12 10.81 -18.68
CA ARG A 292 4.83 11.16 -19.29
C ARG A 292 3.72 11.10 -18.26
N LEU A 293 2.86 12.12 -18.24
CA LEU A 293 1.68 12.19 -17.42
C LEU A 293 0.43 12.02 -18.27
N THR A 294 -0.37 10.99 -17.96
CA THR A 294 -1.73 10.82 -18.47
C THR A 294 -2.71 11.23 -17.37
N ARG A 295 -3.45 12.30 -17.59
CA ARG A 295 -4.55 12.74 -16.72
C ARG A 295 -5.82 12.05 -17.15
N LEU A 296 -6.58 11.53 -16.18
CA LEU A 296 -7.89 10.93 -16.41
C LEU A 296 -8.98 11.86 -15.88
N ASP A 297 -9.69 12.53 -16.78
CA ASP A 297 -10.73 13.49 -16.41
C ASP A 297 -11.88 12.80 -15.68
N GLY A 298 -12.33 13.41 -14.56
CA GLY A 298 -13.40 12.89 -13.72
C GLY A 298 -13.06 11.61 -12.92
N VAL A 299 -11.85 11.06 -13.05
CA VAL A 299 -11.40 9.87 -12.29
C VAL A 299 -10.79 10.29 -10.96
N GLY A 300 -11.05 9.49 -9.92
CA GLY A 300 -10.50 9.66 -8.57
C GLY A 300 -9.20 8.88 -8.34
N HIS A 301 -9.02 8.42 -7.08
CA HIS A 301 -7.77 7.85 -6.59
C HIS A 301 -7.43 6.44 -7.10
N MET A 302 -8.36 5.76 -7.76
CA MET A 302 -8.21 4.36 -8.17
C MET A 302 -8.21 4.20 -9.70
N PRO A 303 -7.23 4.78 -10.43
CA PRO A 303 -7.23 4.81 -11.90
C PRO A 303 -7.22 3.40 -12.53
N HIS A 304 -6.58 2.42 -11.91
CA HIS A 304 -6.52 1.03 -12.39
C HIS A 304 -7.83 0.26 -12.27
N HIS A 305 -8.79 0.79 -11.52
CA HIS A 305 -10.15 0.27 -11.45
C HIS A 305 -11.12 1.10 -12.29
N ALA A 306 -10.93 2.42 -12.32
CA ALA A 306 -11.77 3.32 -13.10
C ALA A 306 -11.52 3.17 -14.60
N ASP A 307 -10.26 3.09 -15.02
CA ASP A 307 -9.83 2.83 -16.41
C ASP A 307 -8.70 1.80 -16.46
N PRO A 308 -9.01 0.51 -16.35
CA PRO A 308 -8.00 -0.55 -16.48
C PRO A 308 -7.29 -0.56 -17.83
N ALA A 309 -7.95 -0.10 -18.91
CA ALA A 309 -7.34 -0.05 -20.24
C ALA A 309 -6.24 1.01 -20.31
N ALA A 310 -6.46 2.20 -19.77
CA ALA A 310 -5.45 3.25 -19.67
C ALA A 310 -4.25 2.79 -18.83
N SER A 311 -4.49 2.06 -17.74
CA SER A 311 -3.44 1.50 -16.89
C SER A 311 -2.59 0.47 -17.64
N VAL A 312 -3.22 -0.43 -18.38
CA VAL A 312 -2.50 -1.40 -19.26
C VAL A 312 -1.72 -0.68 -20.35
N ALA A 313 -2.30 0.33 -20.99
CA ALA A 313 -1.62 1.12 -22.01
C ALA A 313 -0.39 1.87 -21.47
N ALA A 314 -0.45 2.38 -20.22
CA ALA A 314 0.71 2.97 -19.57
C ALA A 314 1.83 1.95 -19.34
N ILE A 315 1.52 0.74 -18.90
CA ILE A 315 2.47 -0.36 -18.74
C ILE A 315 3.11 -0.74 -20.10
N ASP A 316 2.29 -0.86 -21.15
CA ASP A 316 2.78 -1.20 -22.49
C ASP A 316 3.69 -0.10 -23.07
N ARG A 317 3.36 1.18 -22.85
CA ARG A 317 4.24 2.29 -23.24
C ARG A 317 5.55 2.27 -22.46
N ALA A 318 5.50 2.01 -21.16
CA ALA A 318 6.70 1.87 -20.33
C ALA A 318 7.62 0.74 -20.86
N ALA A 319 7.04 -0.41 -21.19
CA ALA A 319 7.75 -1.54 -21.77
C ALA A 319 8.40 -1.21 -23.11
N ALA A 320 7.66 -0.54 -24.01
CA ALA A 320 8.17 -0.12 -25.31
C ALA A 320 9.30 0.89 -25.18
N ARG A 321 9.17 1.90 -24.31
CA ARG A 321 10.22 2.90 -24.05
C ARG A 321 11.47 2.31 -23.41
N ALA A 322 11.32 1.23 -22.64
CA ALA A 322 12.43 0.48 -22.06
C ALA A 322 13.05 -0.56 -23.02
N GLY A 323 12.55 -0.68 -24.25
CA GLY A 323 13.04 -1.65 -25.23
C GLY A 323 12.72 -3.12 -24.90
N LEU A 324 11.70 -3.37 -24.06
CA LEU A 324 11.30 -4.72 -23.68
C LEU A 324 10.26 -5.34 -24.64
N ARG A 325 9.70 -4.52 -25.52
CA ARG A 325 8.70 -4.90 -26.53
C ARG A 325 8.81 -4.03 -27.76
#